data_20937cd8c36b235fa6eda16f0e0c3fe1
#
_entry.id   20937cd8c36b235fa6eda16f0e0c3fe1
#
_cell.length_a   1.000
_cell.length_b   1.000
_cell.length_c   1.000
_cell.angle_alpha   90.00
_cell.angle_beta   90.00
_cell.angle_gamma   90.00
#
_symmetry.space_group_name_H-M   'P 1'
#
loop_
_entity.id
_entity.type
_entity.pdbx_description
1 polymer ?
#
loop_
_entity_poly.entity_id
_entity_poly.type
_entity_poly.pdbx_seq_one_letter_code
_entity_poly.pdbx_strand_id
1 'polypeptide(L)' 'MKNFYRLYRRRGGVYYVEDIGTHRQESLKTRDKAAADQLLAAKNASAQ' A
#
# COMPACT_ATOMS: atom_id res chain seq x y z
N MET A 1 14.21 0.04 -11.20
CA MET A 1 13.38 0.66 -10.18
C MET A 1 12.54 -0.35 -9.43
N LYS A 2 12.49 -0.27 -8.13
CA LYS A 2 11.82 -1.27 -7.33
C LYS A 2 10.58 -0.71 -6.67
N ASN A 3 9.56 -1.53 -6.59
CA ASN A 3 8.39 -1.22 -5.80
C ASN A 3 8.60 -1.83 -4.42
N PHE A 4 8.71 -0.98 -3.42
CA PHE A 4 8.97 -1.45 -2.06
C PHE A 4 7.71 -1.81 -1.31
N TYR A 5 6.57 -1.44 -1.84
CA TYR A 5 5.29 -1.70 -1.20
C TYR A 5 4.40 -2.45 -2.16
N ARG A 6 3.57 -3.34 -1.61
CA ARG A 6 2.54 -3.97 -2.41
C ARG A 6 1.20 -3.75 -1.75
N LEU A 7 0.17 -3.66 -2.59
CA LEU A 7 -1.18 -3.39 -2.15
C LEU A 7 -1.94 -4.70 -1.95
N TYR A 8 -2.71 -4.78 -0.89
CA TYR A 8 -3.62 -5.89 -0.72
C TYR A 8 -4.82 -5.43 0.09
N ARG A 9 -5.88 -6.23 0.03
CA ARG A 9 -7.11 -5.92 0.71
C ARG A 9 -7.36 -6.94 1.79
N ARG A 10 -7.74 -6.47 2.96
CA ARG A 10 -8.01 -7.34 4.08
C ARG A 10 -9.51 -7.50 4.28
N ARG A 11 -9.87 -8.34 5.23
CA ARG A 11 -11.25 -8.56 5.58
C ARG A 11 -11.89 -7.22 5.93
N GLY A 12 -13.10 -7.00 5.43
CA GLY A 12 -13.78 -5.74 5.62
C GLY A 12 -13.57 -4.76 4.49
N GLY A 13 -12.69 -5.07 3.53
CA GLY A 13 -12.52 -4.24 2.35
C GLY A 13 -11.51 -3.12 2.51
N VAL A 14 -10.86 -3.00 3.65
CA VAL A 14 -9.87 -1.95 3.87
C VAL A 14 -8.57 -2.35 3.20
N TYR A 15 -7.97 -1.43 2.48
CA TYR A 15 -6.70 -1.67 1.79
C TYR A 15 -5.52 -1.43 2.71
N TYR A 16 -4.52 -2.27 2.53
CA TYR A 16 -3.27 -2.21 3.28
C TYR A 16 -2.11 -2.28 2.31
N VAL A 17 -0.98 -1.79 2.74
CA VAL A 17 0.26 -1.97 2.00
C VAL A 17 1.25 -2.72 2.88
N GLU A 18 2.12 -3.47 2.23
CA GLU A 18 3.18 -4.19 2.92
C GLU A 18 4.52 -3.76 2.35
N ASP A 19 5.44 -3.38 3.24
CA ASP A 19 6.81 -3.10 2.85
C ASP A 19 7.49 -4.43 2.56
N ILE A 20 7.86 -4.66 1.31
CA ILE A 20 8.41 -5.94 0.90
C ILE A 20 9.75 -6.20 1.57
N GLY A 21 10.51 -5.16 1.83
CA GLY A 21 11.82 -5.33 2.44
C GLY A 21 11.79 -5.67 3.91
N THR A 22 10.89 -5.05 4.68
CA THR A 22 10.82 -5.24 6.13
C THR A 22 9.63 -6.06 6.57
N HIS A 23 8.69 -6.36 5.66
CA HIS A 23 7.44 -7.07 5.93
C HIS A 23 6.53 -6.29 6.89
N ARG A 24 6.70 -4.99 6.98
CA ARG A 24 5.81 -4.16 7.75
C ARG A 24 4.52 -3.92 6.98
N GLN A 25 3.43 -3.90 7.70
CA GLN A 25 2.11 -3.69 7.11
C GLN A 25 1.54 -2.39 7.64
N GLU A 26 0.84 -1.68 6.77
CA GLU A 26 0.26 -0.41 7.14
C GLU A 26 -1.13 -0.29 6.53
N SER A 27 -2.08 0.17 7.33
CA SER A 27 -3.44 0.40 6.85
C SER A 27 -3.49 1.70 6.09
N LEU A 28 -4.14 1.69 4.93
CA LEU A 28 -4.40 2.92 4.19
C LEU A 28 -5.69 3.56 4.64
N LYS A 29 -6.46 2.88 5.49
CA LYS A 29 -7.69 3.41 6.07
C LYS A 29 -8.69 3.82 4.99
N THR A 30 -8.69 3.12 3.89
CA THR A 30 -9.61 3.40 2.80
C THR A 30 -10.10 2.09 2.20
N ARG A 31 -11.34 2.12 1.71
CA ARG A 31 -11.92 0.99 1.00
C ARG A 31 -12.02 1.26 -0.49
N ASP A 32 -11.58 2.45 -0.92
CA ASP A 32 -11.63 2.86 -2.30
C ASP A 32 -10.34 2.48 -3.00
N LYS A 33 -10.44 1.62 -4.01
CA LYS A 33 -9.24 1.15 -4.71
C LYS A 33 -8.51 2.29 -5.40
N ALA A 34 -9.22 3.26 -5.97
CA ALA A 34 -8.56 4.38 -6.63
C ALA A 34 -7.73 5.18 -5.64
N ALA A 35 -8.28 5.45 -4.46
CA ALA A 35 -7.54 6.15 -3.42
C ALA A 35 -6.36 5.31 -2.94
N ALA A 36 -6.56 4.00 -2.80
CA ALA A 36 -5.50 3.11 -2.36
C ALA A 36 -4.36 3.09 -3.38
N ASP A 37 -4.70 3.05 -4.66
CA ASP A 37 -3.68 3.05 -5.71
C ASP A 37 -2.86 4.33 -5.68
N GLN A 38 -3.50 5.47 -5.43
CA GLN A 38 -2.79 6.74 -5.33
C GLN A 38 -1.85 6.75 -4.14
N LEU A 39 -2.31 6.24 -3.00
CA LEU A 39 -1.49 6.17 -1.81
C LEU A 39 -0.30 5.24 -2.02
N LEU A 40 -0.53 4.12 -2.67
CA LEU A 40 0.55 3.20 -2.99
C LEU A 40 1.59 3.84 -3.88
N ALA A 41 1.15 4.55 -4.91
CA ALA A 41 2.06 5.22 -5.82
C ALA A 41 2.89 6.27 -5.07
N ALA A 42 2.27 7.01 -4.16
CA ALA A 42 2.98 8.01 -3.38
C ALA A 42 4.03 7.36 -2.48
N LYS A 43 3.70 6.24 -1.86
CA LYS A 43 4.66 5.54 -1.01
C LYS A 43 5.83 5.01 -1.82
N ASN A 44 5.57 4.43 -2.97
CA ASN A 44 6.64 3.91 -3.80
C ASN A 44 7.52 5.03 -4.34
N ALA A 45 6.94 6.16 -4.67
CA ALA A 45 7.71 7.31 -5.11
C ALA A 45 8.63 7.81 -4.01
N SER A 46 8.13 7.85 -2.76
CA SER A 46 8.95 8.29 -1.63
C SER A 46 10.05 7.31 -1.30
N ALA A 47 9.85 6.04 -1.62
CA ALA A 47 10.83 5.00 -1.29
C ALA A 47 12.03 4.98 -2.21
N GLN A 48 11.99 5.72 -3.27
CA GLN A 48 13.10 5.75 -4.22
C GLN A 48 14.28 6.63 -3.75
#